data_b54f8a35b5b1558c1eb310854942500d
#
_entry.id   b54f8a35b5b1558c1eb310854942500d
#
_cell.length_a   1.000
_cell.length_b   1.000
_cell.length_c   1.000
_cell.angle_alpha   90.00
_cell.angle_beta   90.00
_cell.angle_gamma   90.00
#
_symmetry.space_group_name_H-M   'P 1'
#
loop_
_entity.id
_entity.type
_entity.pdbx_description
1 polymer ?
#
loop_
_entity_poly.entity_id
_entity_poly.type
_entity_poly.pdbx_seq_one_letter_code
_entity_poly.pdbx_strand_id
1 'polypeptide(L)'
;MRHIPLNLPGARRGLLGAARILPAVPLIALAGLLLAACGEEIAVEKTVTAEDLIVEGPHPHAVLEIRDLGEIRIELLPEIAPQTVENFIKLAEEGFYAGILFHRVIPGFMIQAGDPLSRDPDPRRVGGGGPGYEIPDEFSDFPHTRGVVSMANKGNRNSGGSQFFIIHGDSPGLDGQFSVFGRVVEGIEVVDAITQVEIDIYGRYGPTDRPYPVPVVIDAVRIERANENIAGN
;
A
#
# COMPACT_ATOMS: atom_id res chain seq x y z
N MET A 1 26.37 49.03 7.17
CA MET A 1 27.11 49.44 8.37
C MET A 1 26.18 49.42 9.56
N ARG A 2 26.32 48.44 10.45
CA ARG A 2 26.09 48.49 11.92
C ARG A 2 26.48 47.15 12.49
N HIS A 3 27.64 47.09 13.13
CA HIS A 3 28.15 45.97 13.91
C HIS A 3 27.40 45.86 15.24
N ILE A 4 27.12 44.64 15.67
CA ILE A 4 26.74 44.34 17.06
C ILE A 4 27.73 43.30 17.58
N PRO A 5 28.34 43.52 18.75
CA PRO A 5 29.47 42.72 19.25
C PRO A 5 29.00 41.49 20.04
N LEU A 6 29.82 40.42 19.96
CA LEU A 6 29.80 39.26 20.84
C LEU A 6 30.17 39.64 22.28
N ASN A 7 29.46 39.11 23.25
CA ASN A 7 29.84 39.17 24.65
C ASN A 7 29.89 37.75 25.23
N LEU A 8 31.08 37.32 25.63
CA LEU A 8 31.34 36.09 26.41
C LEU A 8 31.59 36.49 27.87
N PRO A 9 31.12 35.72 28.85
CA PRO A 9 31.81 35.58 30.12
C PRO A 9 32.05 34.08 30.38
N GLY A 10 33.22 33.59 30.77
CA GLY A 10 33.99 34.01 31.91
C GLY A 10 34.17 32.77 32.76
N ALA A 11 35.33 32.10 32.66
CA ALA A 11 35.72 30.93 33.45
C ALA A 11 35.85 31.28 34.94
N ARG A 12 35.40 30.36 35.83
CA ARG A 12 35.91 30.32 37.21
C ARG A 12 36.31 28.91 37.62
N ARG A 13 37.54 28.82 38.06
CA ARG A 13 38.24 27.71 38.68
C ARG A 13 37.83 27.59 40.17
N GLY A 14 38.02 26.38 40.70
CA GLY A 14 38.18 26.08 42.14
C GLY A 14 37.38 24.82 42.52
N LEU A 15 37.77 23.87 43.32
CA LEU A 15 38.97 23.63 44.12
C LEU A 15 38.90 22.16 44.57
N LEU A 16 40.07 21.59 44.86
CA LEU A 16 40.31 20.26 45.45
C LEU A 16 39.46 19.92 46.69
N GLY A 17 39.10 18.65 46.84
CA GLY A 17 38.50 18.11 48.08
C GLY A 17 38.62 16.59 48.21
N ALA A 18 39.69 16.13 48.80
CA ALA A 18 39.88 15.02 49.72
C ALA A 18 39.34 13.60 49.39
N ALA A 19 40.29 12.71 49.22
CA ALA A 19 40.13 11.24 49.32
C ALA A 19 39.65 10.83 50.73
N ARG A 20 38.64 9.98 50.82
CA ARG A 20 38.31 9.22 52.00
C ARG A 20 38.42 7.73 51.69
N ILE A 21 39.37 7.09 52.43
CA ILE A 21 39.61 5.65 52.53
C ILE A 21 38.46 5.04 53.33
N LEU A 22 37.79 4.03 52.78
CA LEU A 22 36.84 3.20 53.54
C LEU A 22 37.43 1.80 53.78
N PRO A 23 37.16 1.18 54.93
CA PRO A 23 37.78 -0.07 55.33
C PRO A 23 37.14 -1.30 54.70
N ALA A 24 37.95 -2.33 54.59
CA ALA A 24 37.58 -3.68 54.16
C ALA A 24 36.56 -4.32 55.09
N VAL A 25 35.50 -4.93 54.54
CA VAL A 25 34.55 -5.77 55.25
C VAL A 25 34.63 -7.20 54.70
N PRO A 26 34.55 -8.23 55.55
CA PRO A 26 34.99 -9.58 55.22
C PRO A 26 33.97 -10.36 54.38
N LEU A 27 34.54 -11.30 53.66
CA LEU A 27 33.89 -12.36 52.89
C LEU A 27 33.01 -13.22 53.77
N ILE A 28 31.69 -13.16 53.63
CA ILE A 28 30.76 -14.18 54.17
C ILE A 28 30.25 -14.99 52.97
N ALA A 29 30.65 -16.23 52.99
CA ALA A 29 30.09 -17.28 52.14
C ALA A 29 28.61 -17.46 52.46
N LEU A 30 27.72 -17.30 51.50
CA LEU A 30 26.35 -17.75 51.64
C LEU A 30 25.93 -18.60 50.44
N ALA A 31 25.44 -19.74 50.88
CA ALA A 31 25.02 -20.87 50.09
C ALA A 31 23.95 -20.54 49.05
N GLY A 32 23.91 -21.43 48.08
CA GLY A 32 23.04 -21.49 46.92
C GLY A 32 21.58 -21.08 47.17
N LEU A 33 21.13 -20.21 46.29
CA LEU A 33 19.73 -20.08 45.98
C LEU A 33 19.58 -20.36 44.48
N LEU A 34 19.07 -21.55 44.18
CA LEU A 34 18.59 -21.89 42.85
C LEU A 34 17.43 -20.92 42.53
N LEU A 35 17.70 -19.87 41.81
CA LEU A 35 16.68 -19.11 41.06
C LEU A 35 16.25 -19.98 39.88
N ALA A 36 15.12 -20.67 40.04
CA ALA A 36 14.34 -21.15 38.94
C ALA A 36 13.98 -19.92 38.09
N ALA A 37 14.73 -19.71 37.00
CA ALA A 37 14.33 -18.79 35.94
C ALA A 37 13.04 -19.37 35.35
N CYS A 38 11.89 -18.80 35.75
CA CYS A 38 10.66 -18.91 35.00
C CYS A 38 10.99 -18.31 33.64
N GLY A 39 11.18 -19.17 32.65
CA GLY A 39 11.18 -18.75 31.24
C GLY A 39 9.77 -18.28 30.96
N GLU A 40 9.53 -16.97 31.01
CA GLU A 40 8.43 -16.39 30.29
C GLU A 40 8.72 -16.65 28.82
N GLU A 41 8.06 -17.67 28.28
CA GLU A 41 7.89 -17.80 26.82
C GLU A 41 7.24 -16.49 26.37
N ILE A 42 8.03 -15.60 25.76
CA ILE A 42 7.48 -14.47 25.04
C ILE A 42 6.61 -15.09 23.95
N ALA A 43 5.29 -15.04 24.14
CA ALA A 43 4.36 -15.43 23.11
C ALA A 43 4.69 -14.58 21.89
N VAL A 44 5.30 -15.17 20.87
CA VAL A 44 5.49 -14.55 19.57
C VAL A 44 4.08 -14.34 19.05
N GLU A 45 3.62 -13.10 19.09
CA GLU A 45 2.34 -12.71 18.50
C GLU A 45 2.39 -13.12 17.02
N LYS A 46 1.55 -14.10 16.66
CA LYS A 46 1.53 -14.62 15.29
C LYS A 46 1.14 -13.48 14.38
N THR A 47 2.05 -13.03 13.55
CA THR A 47 1.75 -12.04 12.49
C THR A 47 0.72 -12.67 11.56
N VAL A 48 -0.45 -12.08 11.47
CA VAL A 48 -1.48 -12.47 10.51
C VAL A 48 -0.97 -12.20 9.10
N THR A 49 -0.94 -13.22 8.28
CA THR A 49 -0.54 -13.10 6.88
C THR A 49 -1.75 -12.90 5.98
N ALA A 50 -1.52 -12.47 4.73
CA ALA A 50 -2.59 -12.34 3.74
C ALA A 50 -3.32 -13.67 3.53
N GLU A 51 -2.59 -14.79 3.55
CA GLU A 51 -3.13 -16.14 3.38
C GLU A 51 -4.04 -16.57 4.55
N ASP A 52 -3.76 -16.11 5.77
CA ASP A 52 -4.60 -16.41 6.94
C ASP A 52 -6.00 -15.74 6.86
N LEU A 53 -6.15 -14.70 6.03
CA LEU A 53 -7.38 -13.92 5.88
C LEU A 53 -8.22 -14.29 4.66
N ILE A 54 -7.66 -15.06 3.71
CA ILE A 54 -8.37 -15.50 2.51
C ILE A 54 -9.14 -16.78 2.82
N VAL A 55 -10.44 -16.75 2.57
CA VAL A 55 -11.26 -17.95 2.63
C VAL A 55 -11.01 -18.78 1.37
N GLU A 56 -10.64 -20.05 1.52
CA GLU A 56 -10.51 -20.95 0.37
C GLU A 56 -11.86 -21.12 -0.33
N GLY A 57 -11.90 -20.83 -1.63
CA GLY A 57 -13.11 -20.95 -2.42
C GLY A 57 -12.92 -20.51 -3.87
N PRO A 58 -13.95 -20.72 -4.68
CA PRO A 58 -13.92 -20.27 -6.07
C PRO A 58 -14.16 -18.77 -6.16
N HIS A 59 -13.09 -17.97 -6.08
CA HIS A 59 -13.17 -16.53 -6.23
C HIS A 59 -13.32 -16.10 -7.70
N PRO A 60 -14.06 -15.01 -7.99
CA PRO A 60 -14.05 -14.40 -9.30
C PRO A 60 -12.69 -13.75 -9.57
N HIS A 61 -12.29 -13.71 -10.84
CA HIS A 61 -11.08 -13.04 -11.28
C HIS A 61 -11.42 -11.88 -12.20
N ALA A 62 -10.63 -10.81 -12.10
CA ALA A 62 -10.61 -9.74 -13.08
C ALA A 62 -9.31 -9.82 -13.88
N VAL A 63 -9.44 -9.84 -15.22
CA VAL A 63 -8.30 -9.81 -16.13
C VAL A 63 -8.24 -8.43 -16.77
N LEU A 64 -7.20 -7.66 -16.46
CA LEU A 64 -6.94 -6.36 -17.04
C LEU A 64 -6.02 -6.55 -18.26
N GLU A 65 -6.50 -6.18 -19.43
CA GLU A 65 -5.70 -6.14 -20.66
C GLU A 65 -4.97 -4.79 -20.74
N ILE A 66 -3.64 -4.83 -20.63
CA ILE A 66 -2.81 -3.63 -20.64
C ILE A 66 -2.15 -3.51 -22.02
N ARG A 67 -2.46 -2.41 -22.72
CA ARG A 67 -1.98 -2.18 -24.08
C ARG A 67 -0.48 -2.37 -24.18
N ASP A 68 -0.05 -3.22 -25.13
CA ASP A 68 1.35 -3.49 -25.48
C ASP A 68 2.20 -4.12 -24.35
N LEU A 69 1.59 -4.40 -23.17
CA LEU A 69 2.33 -4.94 -22.01
C LEU A 69 1.85 -6.33 -21.57
N GLY A 70 0.60 -6.72 -21.86
CA GLY A 70 0.05 -8.02 -21.48
C GLY A 70 -1.13 -7.92 -20.52
N GLU A 71 -1.35 -8.97 -19.76
CA GLU A 71 -2.50 -9.09 -18.86
C GLU A 71 -2.07 -9.09 -17.38
N ILE A 72 -2.90 -8.50 -16.52
CA ILE A 72 -2.82 -8.62 -15.06
C ILE A 72 -4.07 -9.35 -14.60
N ARG A 73 -3.91 -10.51 -13.97
CA ARG A 73 -5.01 -11.30 -13.40
C ARG A 73 -5.09 -11.04 -11.90
N ILE A 74 -6.24 -10.58 -11.47
CA ILE A 74 -6.55 -10.22 -10.08
C ILE A 74 -7.60 -11.20 -9.56
N GLU A 75 -7.29 -11.91 -8.49
CA GLU A 75 -8.28 -12.63 -7.70
C GLU A 75 -9.04 -11.62 -6.84
N LEU A 76 -10.36 -11.59 -6.93
CA LEU A 76 -11.22 -10.72 -6.15
C LEU A 76 -11.64 -11.40 -4.84
N LEU A 77 -11.65 -10.65 -3.74
CA LEU A 77 -11.84 -11.15 -2.38
C LEU A 77 -13.16 -10.63 -1.77
N PRO A 78 -14.31 -11.19 -2.16
CA PRO A 78 -15.61 -10.72 -1.70
C PRO A 78 -15.84 -10.91 -0.19
N GLU A 79 -15.12 -11.82 0.46
CA GLU A 79 -15.18 -12.01 1.90
C GLU A 79 -14.50 -10.88 2.68
N ILE A 80 -13.56 -10.16 2.06
CA ILE A 80 -12.84 -9.04 2.66
C ILE A 80 -13.58 -7.72 2.41
N ALA A 81 -14.05 -7.49 1.18
CA ALA A 81 -14.69 -6.24 0.78
C ALA A 81 -15.85 -6.49 -0.23
N PRO A 82 -16.98 -7.06 0.23
CA PRO A 82 -18.06 -7.49 -0.65
C PRO A 82 -18.64 -6.38 -1.52
N GLN A 83 -18.90 -5.20 -0.98
CA GLN A 83 -19.48 -4.08 -1.75
C GLN A 83 -18.48 -3.50 -2.74
N THR A 84 -17.20 -3.45 -2.37
CA THR A 84 -16.12 -2.98 -3.23
C THR A 84 -15.93 -3.92 -4.42
N VAL A 85 -15.93 -5.24 -4.16
CA VAL A 85 -15.85 -6.27 -5.22
C VAL A 85 -17.06 -6.20 -6.16
N GLU A 86 -18.28 -6.12 -5.60
CA GLU A 86 -19.50 -6.01 -6.41
C GLU A 86 -19.47 -4.78 -7.31
N ASN A 87 -19.08 -3.62 -6.75
CA ASN A 87 -18.93 -2.37 -7.49
C ASN A 87 -17.88 -2.47 -8.60
N PHE A 88 -16.72 -3.07 -8.31
CA PHE A 88 -15.66 -3.25 -9.30
C PHE A 88 -16.12 -4.15 -10.45
N ILE A 89 -16.75 -5.29 -10.14
CA ILE A 89 -17.31 -6.22 -11.15
C ILE A 89 -18.32 -5.50 -12.03
N LYS A 90 -19.28 -4.80 -11.43
CA LYS A 90 -20.30 -4.03 -12.15
C LYS A 90 -19.68 -3.06 -13.15
N LEU A 91 -18.72 -2.25 -12.69
CA LEU A 91 -18.04 -1.27 -13.54
C LEU A 91 -17.24 -1.95 -14.67
N ALA A 92 -16.59 -3.08 -14.38
CA ALA A 92 -15.86 -3.85 -15.38
C ALA A 92 -16.80 -4.41 -16.47
N GLU A 93 -17.93 -5.01 -16.07
CA GLU A 93 -18.93 -5.56 -17.00
C GLU A 93 -19.63 -4.49 -17.84
N GLU A 94 -19.77 -3.26 -17.30
CA GLU A 94 -20.26 -2.09 -18.04
C GLU A 94 -19.22 -1.51 -19.01
N GLY A 95 -17.98 -2.05 -19.05
CA GLY A 95 -16.88 -1.56 -19.87
C GLY A 95 -16.29 -0.24 -19.39
N PHE A 96 -16.59 0.16 -18.13
CA PHE A 96 -16.19 1.43 -17.55
C PHE A 96 -14.67 1.65 -17.59
N TYR A 97 -13.86 0.60 -17.45
CA TYR A 97 -12.41 0.71 -17.39
C TYR A 97 -11.72 0.79 -18.75
N ALA A 98 -12.42 0.53 -19.86
CA ALA A 98 -11.83 0.57 -21.20
C ALA A 98 -11.30 1.98 -21.55
N GLY A 99 -10.05 2.08 -21.96
CA GLY A 99 -9.37 3.32 -22.31
C GLY A 99 -8.92 4.18 -21.13
N ILE A 100 -9.11 3.73 -19.88
CA ILE A 100 -8.60 4.39 -18.67
C ILE A 100 -7.09 4.19 -18.57
N LEU A 101 -6.40 5.22 -18.09
CA LEU A 101 -4.94 5.21 -17.94
C LEU A 101 -4.52 4.86 -16.51
N PHE A 102 -3.36 4.22 -16.38
CA PHE A 102 -2.60 4.33 -15.14
C PHE A 102 -2.07 5.75 -15.04
N HIS A 103 -2.72 6.56 -14.24
CA HIS A 103 -2.47 8.00 -14.15
C HIS A 103 -1.48 8.38 -13.05
N ARG A 104 -1.12 7.44 -12.19
CA ARG A 104 -0.11 7.60 -11.14
C ARG A 104 0.69 6.31 -11.00
N VAL A 105 2.00 6.43 -11.13
CA VAL A 105 2.96 5.31 -11.08
C VAL A 105 4.13 5.71 -10.21
N ILE A 106 4.30 5.04 -9.07
CA ILE A 106 5.41 5.28 -8.15
C ILE A 106 6.16 3.96 -7.95
N PRO A 107 7.33 3.80 -8.59
CA PRO A 107 8.17 2.62 -8.41
C PRO A 107 8.50 2.37 -6.94
N GLY A 108 8.41 1.11 -6.50
CA GLY A 108 8.63 0.73 -5.11
C GLY A 108 7.45 1.02 -4.17
N PHE A 109 6.36 1.60 -4.67
CA PHE A 109 5.16 1.90 -3.89
C PHE A 109 3.91 1.28 -4.54
N MET A 110 3.32 1.94 -5.57
CA MET A 110 2.08 1.46 -6.20
C MET A 110 1.89 2.02 -7.61
N ILE A 111 0.95 1.42 -8.35
CA ILE A 111 0.39 1.95 -9.59
C ILE A 111 -1.12 2.16 -9.42
N GLN A 112 -1.66 3.29 -9.90
CA GLN A 112 -3.07 3.67 -9.69
C GLN A 112 -3.77 3.97 -11.02
N ALA A 113 -4.99 3.44 -11.17
CA ALA A 113 -5.86 3.62 -12.32
C ALA A 113 -7.33 3.85 -11.89
N GLY A 114 -8.26 3.79 -12.83
CA GLY A 114 -9.70 3.82 -12.54
C GLY A 114 -10.35 5.21 -12.59
N ASP A 115 -9.60 6.25 -12.94
CA ASP A 115 -10.16 7.58 -13.14
C ASP A 115 -10.68 7.77 -14.58
N PRO A 116 -11.98 7.96 -14.82
CA PRO A 116 -12.52 8.18 -16.15
C PRO A 116 -12.02 9.49 -16.80
N LEU A 117 -11.60 10.48 -16.00
CA LEU A 117 -11.03 11.72 -16.51
C LEU A 117 -9.63 11.52 -17.10
N SER A 118 -9.00 10.36 -16.86
CA SER A 118 -7.71 10.05 -17.48
C SER A 118 -7.78 9.85 -19.01
N ARG A 119 -8.98 9.67 -19.57
CA ARG A 119 -9.24 9.66 -21.02
C ARG A 119 -9.24 11.05 -21.65
N ASP A 120 -9.39 12.10 -20.81
CA ASP A 120 -9.40 13.49 -21.27
C ASP A 120 -7.98 13.88 -21.73
N PRO A 121 -7.83 14.54 -22.89
CA PRO A 121 -6.53 15.04 -23.33
C PRO A 121 -5.94 16.11 -22.38
N ASP A 122 -6.77 16.77 -21.54
CA ASP A 122 -6.28 17.69 -20.52
C ASP A 122 -5.88 16.93 -19.24
N PRO A 123 -4.59 16.69 -19.01
CA PRO A 123 -4.11 15.88 -17.89
C PRO A 123 -4.35 16.53 -16.52
N ARG A 124 -4.65 17.85 -16.47
CA ARG A 124 -4.87 18.59 -15.21
C ARG A 124 -6.13 18.17 -14.46
N ARG A 125 -7.03 17.46 -15.12
CA ARG A 125 -8.29 16.99 -14.56
C ARG A 125 -8.18 15.61 -13.91
N VAL A 126 -7.08 14.91 -14.13
CA VAL A 126 -6.86 13.53 -13.70
C VAL A 126 -6.64 13.45 -12.20
N GLY A 127 -7.15 12.39 -11.58
CA GLY A 127 -7.05 12.10 -10.15
C GLY A 127 -8.33 12.38 -9.36
N GLY A 128 -9.26 13.18 -9.92
CA GLY A 128 -10.50 13.58 -9.23
C GLY A 128 -11.76 12.89 -9.72
N GLY A 129 -11.69 12.06 -10.76
CA GLY A 129 -12.85 11.42 -11.36
C GLY A 129 -13.32 10.16 -10.63
N GLY A 130 -14.53 9.71 -10.99
CA GLY A 130 -15.15 8.51 -10.44
C GLY A 130 -16.41 8.13 -11.21
N PRO A 131 -17.17 7.11 -10.76
CA PRO A 131 -18.33 6.58 -11.47
C PRO A 131 -19.60 7.44 -11.32
N GLY A 132 -19.50 8.58 -10.62
CA GLY A 132 -20.66 9.45 -10.34
C GLY A 132 -21.35 9.16 -9.00
N TYR A 133 -20.83 8.24 -8.22
CA TYR A 133 -21.27 7.89 -6.86
C TYR A 133 -20.06 7.45 -6.02
N GLU A 134 -20.29 7.26 -4.74
CA GLU A 134 -19.30 6.78 -3.77
C GLU A 134 -19.79 5.52 -3.08
N ILE A 135 -18.88 4.67 -2.62
CA ILE A 135 -19.16 3.44 -1.89
C ILE A 135 -18.58 3.51 -0.47
N PRO A 136 -19.17 2.76 0.50
CA PRO A 136 -18.65 2.67 1.85
C PRO A 136 -17.23 2.10 1.90
N ASP A 137 -16.47 2.50 2.92
CA ASP A 137 -15.19 1.88 3.24
C ASP A 137 -15.41 0.47 3.84
N GLU A 138 -14.60 -0.48 3.41
CA GLU A 138 -14.54 -1.86 3.93
C GLU A 138 -13.11 -2.16 4.36
N PHE A 139 -12.65 -1.44 5.39
CA PHE A 139 -11.28 -1.60 5.90
C PHE A 139 -11.13 -2.91 6.67
N SER A 140 -9.98 -3.55 6.49
CA SER A 140 -9.62 -4.82 7.11
C SER A 140 -8.18 -4.79 7.60
N ASP A 141 -7.77 -5.81 8.35
CA ASP A 141 -6.38 -6.01 8.77
C ASP A 141 -5.54 -6.68 7.65
N PHE A 142 -6.06 -6.78 6.43
CA PHE A 142 -5.34 -7.36 5.30
C PHE A 142 -4.12 -6.49 4.97
N PRO A 143 -2.89 -7.04 5.00
CA PRO A 143 -1.68 -6.25 4.83
C PRO A 143 -1.49 -5.81 3.38
N HIS A 144 -1.04 -4.56 3.18
CA HIS A 144 -0.70 -4.02 1.85
C HIS A 144 0.68 -4.49 1.40
N THR A 145 0.78 -5.78 1.11
CA THR A 145 1.97 -6.39 0.52
C THR A 145 1.95 -6.30 -1.02
N ARG A 146 3.10 -6.56 -1.65
CA ARG A 146 3.23 -6.53 -3.11
C ARG A 146 2.15 -7.39 -3.79
N GLY A 147 1.49 -6.83 -4.79
CA GLY A 147 0.41 -7.45 -5.57
C GLY A 147 -1.00 -7.23 -5.01
N VAL A 148 -1.14 -6.73 -3.80
CA VAL A 148 -2.45 -6.40 -3.22
C VAL A 148 -3.12 -5.26 -4.00
N VAL A 149 -4.44 -5.38 -4.17
CA VAL A 149 -5.27 -4.39 -4.89
C VAL A 149 -6.27 -3.77 -3.93
N SER A 150 -6.27 -2.44 -3.87
CA SER A 150 -7.12 -1.68 -2.94
C SER A 150 -7.87 -0.55 -3.64
N MET A 151 -9.06 -0.22 -3.11
CA MET A 151 -9.85 0.91 -3.57
C MET A 151 -9.24 2.21 -3.06
N ALA A 152 -8.97 3.13 -3.99
CA ALA A 152 -8.55 4.48 -3.63
C ALA A 152 -9.72 5.29 -3.07
N ASN A 153 -9.43 6.21 -2.15
CA ASN A 153 -10.38 7.14 -1.58
C ASN A 153 -9.86 8.59 -1.70
N LYS A 154 -10.72 9.55 -1.42
CA LYS A 154 -10.40 10.99 -1.51
C LYS A 154 -9.78 11.57 -0.23
N GLY A 155 -9.31 10.72 0.69
CA GLY A 155 -8.79 11.13 1.99
C GLY A 155 -9.87 11.36 3.05
N ASN A 156 -11.13 11.07 2.75
CA ASN A 156 -12.26 11.05 3.68
C ASN A 156 -12.98 9.71 3.65
N ARG A 157 -13.71 9.41 4.71
CA ARG A 157 -14.46 8.16 4.85
C ARG A 157 -15.52 8.02 3.76
N ASN A 158 -15.76 6.77 3.32
CA ASN A 158 -16.81 6.40 2.38
C ASN A 158 -16.74 7.19 1.05
N SER A 159 -15.53 7.37 0.52
CA SER A 159 -15.29 8.11 -0.72
C SER A 159 -14.64 7.27 -1.81
N GLY A 160 -14.63 5.96 -1.66
CA GLY A 160 -14.28 5.02 -2.72
C GLY A 160 -15.24 5.14 -3.91
N GLY A 161 -14.80 4.74 -5.10
CA GLY A 161 -15.63 4.80 -6.30
C GLY A 161 -15.15 3.83 -7.38
N SER A 162 -14.35 4.32 -8.32
CA SER A 162 -13.79 3.49 -9.40
C SER A 162 -12.26 3.44 -9.40
N GLN A 163 -11.58 4.34 -8.71
CA GLN A 163 -10.13 4.36 -8.70
C GLN A 163 -9.59 3.27 -7.76
N PHE A 164 -8.59 2.55 -8.24
CA PHE A 164 -7.91 1.49 -7.51
C PHE A 164 -6.40 1.58 -7.70
N PHE A 165 -5.66 0.96 -6.80
CA PHE A 165 -4.21 0.85 -6.92
C PHE A 165 -3.74 -0.58 -6.64
N ILE A 166 -2.63 -0.93 -7.29
CA ILE A 166 -1.93 -2.21 -7.11
C ILE A 166 -0.60 -1.91 -6.42
N ILE A 167 -0.35 -2.59 -5.32
CA ILE A 167 0.89 -2.43 -4.54
C ILE A 167 2.07 -3.04 -5.31
N HIS A 168 3.08 -2.22 -5.58
CA HIS A 168 4.33 -2.68 -6.19
C HIS A 168 5.40 -3.05 -5.14
N GLY A 169 5.45 -2.36 -4.02
CA GLY A 169 6.33 -2.66 -2.88
C GLY A 169 5.60 -2.56 -1.57
N ASP A 170 5.88 -3.47 -0.62
CA ASP A 170 5.18 -3.57 0.66
C ASP A 170 4.99 -2.21 1.34
N SER A 171 3.76 -1.93 1.75
CA SER A 171 3.34 -0.60 2.19
C SER A 171 2.47 -0.67 3.45
N PRO A 172 3.01 -1.13 4.60
CA PRO A 172 2.23 -1.36 5.83
C PRO A 172 1.62 -0.06 6.40
N GLY A 173 2.10 1.10 5.97
CA GLY A 173 1.49 2.39 6.33
C GLY A 173 0.09 2.61 5.75
N LEU A 174 -0.39 1.74 4.85
CA LEU A 174 -1.74 1.82 4.27
C LEU A 174 -2.75 0.90 4.98
N ASP A 175 -2.29 -0.01 5.84
CA ASP A 175 -3.11 -1.00 6.50
C ASP A 175 -4.23 -0.33 7.33
N GLY A 176 -5.45 -0.86 7.21
CA GLY A 176 -6.63 -0.30 7.87
C GLY A 176 -7.12 1.05 7.34
N GLN A 177 -6.56 1.58 6.23
CA GLN A 177 -6.93 2.89 5.68
C GLN A 177 -7.57 2.80 4.28
N PHE A 178 -7.46 1.66 3.62
CA PHE A 178 -8.02 1.40 2.30
C PHE A 178 -8.71 0.02 2.27
N SER A 179 -9.75 -0.09 1.44
CA SER A 179 -10.48 -1.35 1.26
C SER A 179 -9.69 -2.25 0.32
N VAL A 180 -9.03 -3.26 0.87
CA VAL A 180 -8.41 -4.33 0.09
C VAL A 180 -9.52 -5.18 -0.51
N PHE A 181 -9.53 -5.36 -1.83
CA PHE A 181 -10.59 -6.11 -2.51
C PHE A 181 -10.06 -7.18 -3.49
N GLY A 182 -8.74 -7.31 -3.62
CA GLY A 182 -8.15 -8.31 -4.50
C GLY A 182 -6.64 -8.42 -4.36
N ARG A 183 -6.08 -9.40 -5.07
CA ARG A 183 -4.63 -9.59 -5.21
C ARG A 183 -4.29 -10.06 -6.61
N VAL A 184 -3.13 -9.65 -7.12
CA VAL A 184 -2.57 -10.14 -8.39
C VAL A 184 -2.12 -11.58 -8.20
N VAL A 185 -2.63 -12.47 -9.03
CA VAL A 185 -2.28 -13.90 -9.03
C VAL A 185 -1.46 -14.29 -10.26
N GLU A 186 -1.58 -13.52 -11.36
CA GLU A 186 -0.77 -13.67 -12.57
C GLU A 186 -0.50 -12.28 -13.16
N GLY A 187 0.62 -12.10 -13.87
CA GLY A 187 0.96 -10.84 -14.53
C GLY A 187 1.60 -9.79 -13.61
N ILE A 188 2.22 -10.20 -12.51
CA ILE A 188 2.95 -9.28 -11.62
C ILE A 188 4.15 -8.62 -12.35
N GLU A 189 4.72 -9.29 -13.35
CA GLU A 189 5.74 -8.75 -14.24
C GLU A 189 5.21 -7.61 -15.13
N VAL A 190 3.91 -7.58 -15.43
CA VAL A 190 3.26 -6.47 -16.14
C VAL A 190 3.18 -5.25 -15.21
N VAL A 191 2.88 -5.46 -13.91
CA VAL A 191 2.96 -4.40 -12.90
C VAL A 191 4.37 -3.82 -12.84
N ASP A 192 5.40 -4.68 -12.86
CA ASP A 192 6.80 -4.24 -12.90
C ASP A 192 7.11 -3.44 -14.18
N ALA A 193 6.67 -3.93 -15.33
CA ALA A 193 6.87 -3.22 -16.60
C ALA A 193 6.23 -1.82 -16.60
N ILE A 194 5.05 -1.67 -16.00
CA ILE A 194 4.39 -0.36 -15.83
C ILE A 194 5.27 0.57 -14.98
N THR A 195 5.97 0.08 -13.99
CA THR A 195 6.85 0.93 -13.16
C THR A 195 8.17 1.31 -13.83
N GLN A 196 8.49 0.73 -14.99
CA GLN A 196 9.69 1.06 -15.77
C GLN A 196 9.45 2.10 -16.88
N VAL A 197 8.19 2.49 -17.12
CA VAL A 197 7.91 3.54 -18.09
C VAL A 197 8.44 4.90 -17.62
N GLU A 198 8.72 5.79 -18.57
CA GLU A 198 9.08 7.17 -18.22
C GLU A 198 7.90 7.86 -17.53
N ILE A 199 8.17 8.58 -16.43
CA ILE A 199 7.15 9.26 -15.63
C ILE A 199 7.49 10.75 -15.46
N ASP A 200 6.47 11.61 -15.46
CA ASP A 200 6.59 13.03 -15.15
C ASP A 200 6.58 13.27 -13.64
N ILE A 201 7.73 13.07 -13.01
CA ILE A 201 7.89 13.25 -11.56
C ILE A 201 7.74 14.71 -11.08
N TYR A 202 7.80 15.67 -12.02
CA TYR A 202 7.73 17.09 -11.70
C TYR A 202 6.37 17.73 -12.01
N GLY A 203 5.44 16.98 -12.59
CA GLY A 203 4.13 17.50 -12.96
C GLY A 203 4.17 18.56 -14.07
N ARG A 204 5.14 18.49 -14.99
CA ARG A 204 5.29 19.47 -16.10
C ARG A 204 4.15 19.38 -17.11
N TYR A 205 3.56 18.19 -17.23
CA TYR A 205 2.55 17.87 -18.24
C TYR A 205 1.23 17.38 -17.61
N GLY A 206 1.02 17.62 -16.30
CA GLY A 206 -0.16 17.21 -15.57
C GLY A 206 0.16 16.89 -14.11
N PRO A 207 -0.60 15.99 -13.45
CA PRO A 207 -0.26 15.50 -12.12
C PRO A 207 1.11 14.83 -12.09
N THR A 208 1.79 14.92 -10.94
CA THR A 208 3.06 14.22 -10.71
C THR A 208 2.91 12.70 -10.82
N ASP A 209 4.01 12.01 -11.10
CA ASP A 209 4.10 10.55 -11.16
C ASP A 209 3.24 9.90 -12.27
N ARG A 210 2.89 10.67 -13.29
CA ARG A 210 2.12 10.21 -14.45
C ARG A 210 3.06 9.64 -15.52
N PRO A 211 2.71 8.49 -16.16
CA PRO A 211 3.41 8.03 -17.37
C PRO A 211 3.37 9.09 -18.48
N TYR A 212 4.55 9.43 -19.01
CA TYR A 212 4.73 10.42 -20.07
C TYR A 212 6.07 10.16 -20.80
N PRO A 213 6.17 10.31 -22.12
CA PRO A 213 5.13 10.79 -23.06
C PRO A 213 4.13 9.69 -23.46
N VAL A 214 4.42 8.41 -23.16
CA VAL A 214 3.56 7.30 -23.56
C VAL A 214 2.65 6.89 -22.41
N PRO A 215 1.32 7.02 -22.55
CA PRO A 215 0.39 6.61 -21.52
C PRO A 215 0.30 5.09 -21.43
N VAL A 216 0.12 4.55 -20.22
CA VAL A 216 -0.22 3.15 -20.00
C VAL A 216 -1.75 3.01 -19.92
N VAL A 217 -2.32 2.24 -20.83
CA VAL A 217 -3.76 2.16 -21.09
C VAL A 217 -4.31 0.79 -20.70
N ILE A 218 -5.45 0.77 -20.00
CA ILE A 218 -6.28 -0.43 -19.84
C ILE A 218 -7.19 -0.52 -21.06
N ASP A 219 -6.98 -1.52 -21.91
CA ASP A 219 -7.83 -1.72 -23.10
C ASP A 219 -9.16 -2.36 -22.73
N ALA A 220 -9.15 -3.31 -21.80
CA ALA A 220 -10.36 -3.96 -21.29
C ALA A 220 -10.15 -4.50 -19.87
N VAL A 221 -11.26 -4.74 -19.16
CA VAL A 221 -11.31 -5.55 -17.95
C VAL A 221 -12.38 -6.61 -18.14
N ARG A 222 -11.99 -7.89 -18.08
CA ARG A 222 -12.90 -9.05 -18.18
C ARG A 222 -13.09 -9.66 -16.79
N ILE A 223 -14.31 -10.07 -16.47
CA ILE A 223 -14.61 -10.82 -15.24
C ILE A 223 -14.76 -12.30 -15.58
N GLU A 224 -14.00 -13.14 -14.90
CA GLU A 224 -14.08 -14.59 -14.99
C GLU A 224 -14.67 -15.14 -13.69
N ARG A 225 -15.86 -15.75 -13.77
CA ARG A 225 -16.52 -16.36 -12.61
C ARG A 225 -16.11 -17.83 -12.48
N ALA A 226 -15.90 -18.27 -11.27
CA ALA A 226 -15.39 -19.62 -10.95
C ALA A 226 -16.21 -20.79 -11.58
N ASN A 227 -17.47 -20.57 -11.93
CA ASN A 227 -18.35 -21.60 -12.49
C ASN A 227 -18.39 -21.65 -14.03
N GLU A 228 -17.73 -20.73 -14.73
CA GLU A 228 -17.78 -20.68 -16.20
C GLU A 228 -16.76 -21.62 -16.87
N ASN A 229 -15.73 -22.05 -16.16
CA ASN A 229 -14.68 -22.94 -16.69
C ASN A 229 -15.06 -24.44 -16.71
N ILE A 230 -16.26 -24.85 -16.24
CA ILE A 230 -16.68 -26.26 -16.24
C ILE A 230 -17.49 -26.63 -17.52
N ALA A 231 -17.87 -25.67 -18.33
CA ALA A 231 -18.71 -25.89 -19.51
C ALA A 231 -17.94 -25.96 -20.85
N GLY A 232 -16.60 -25.98 -20.83
CA GLY A 232 -15.75 -25.90 -22.02
C GLY A 232 -14.81 -27.08 -22.26
N ASN A 233 -15.19 -28.33 -21.88
CA ASN A 233 -14.49 -29.56 -22.30
C ASN A 233 -15.46 -30.60 -22.87
#